data_45f3934650ee1b7d678759d6f93f2a82
#
_entry.id   45f3934650ee1b7d678759d6f93f2a82
#
_cell.length_a   1.000
_cell.length_b   1.000
_cell.length_c   1.000
_cell.angle_alpha   90.00
_cell.angle_beta   90.00
_cell.angle_gamma   90.00
#
_symmetry.space_group_name_H-M   'P 1'
#
loop_
_entity.id
_entity.type
_entity.pdbx_description
1 polymer ?
#
loop_
_entity_poly.entity_id
_entity_poly.type
_entity_poly.pdbx_seq_one_letter_code
_entity_poly.pdbx_strand_id
1 'polypeptide(L)'
;KQERKPREPQMITANGEKVSHGHAFQSTINLADWYFTAKIDGVQLKPQKMDAADLAAYQKKEMTVPQLMERYFPTKLQPKVSEEAFRMPKTIAGPEGDIKVEKFNVYKEKDEQRPDYGKYKFYAQMGDTKMSAVASREDLNAYFDRTMSPSQLIEKNFGERLHLKSAYEKYQLPEGVDPKGVRVAKDHADNKWKVSMDMGDKGKTNRHEISFDDGYSLFKAKTATREQIAAKYLNTEITGLLAAHSMKQEKTASLKM
;
A
#
# COMPACT_ATOMS: atom_id res chain seq x y z
N LYS A 1 -40.57 43.59 -0.42
CA LYS A 1 -39.51 42.65 -0.07
C LYS A 1 -38.31 43.06 -0.91
N GLN A 2 -37.26 43.63 -0.29
CA GLN A 2 -35.99 43.86 -0.98
C GLN A 2 -35.36 42.49 -1.30
N GLU A 3 -35.17 42.19 -2.59
CA GLU A 3 -34.38 41.05 -3.03
C GLU A 3 -32.94 41.24 -2.52
N ARG A 4 -32.54 40.41 -1.58
CA ARG A 4 -31.14 40.38 -1.11
C ARG A 4 -30.24 39.93 -2.27
N LYS A 5 -29.37 40.83 -2.75
CA LYS A 5 -28.35 40.47 -3.75
C LYS A 5 -27.60 39.20 -3.29
N PRO A 6 -27.38 38.21 -4.18
CA PRO A 6 -26.59 37.04 -3.85
C PRO A 6 -25.21 37.47 -3.33
N ARG A 7 -24.78 36.94 -2.19
CA ARG A 7 -23.42 37.23 -1.69
C ARG A 7 -22.41 36.64 -2.64
N GLU A 8 -21.37 37.37 -2.97
CA GLU A 8 -20.25 36.86 -3.76
C GLU A 8 -19.63 35.66 -3.06
N PRO A 9 -19.16 34.67 -3.82
CA PRO A 9 -18.47 33.51 -3.24
C PRO A 9 -17.17 33.97 -2.55
N GLN A 10 -16.82 33.32 -1.44
CA GLN A 10 -15.59 33.62 -0.69
C GLN A 10 -14.35 33.15 -1.44
N MET A 11 -14.50 32.12 -2.27
CA MET A 11 -13.49 31.65 -3.24
C MET A 11 -14.15 30.71 -4.27
N ILE A 12 -13.38 30.36 -5.31
CA ILE A 12 -13.75 29.37 -6.31
C ILE A 12 -12.68 28.27 -6.30
N THR A 13 -13.11 26.99 -6.28
CA THR A 13 -12.20 25.85 -6.33
C THR A 13 -11.60 25.67 -7.73
N ALA A 14 -10.56 24.84 -7.86
CA ALA A 14 -9.97 24.49 -9.16
C ALA A 14 -11.00 23.83 -10.12
N ASN A 15 -12.10 23.30 -9.60
CA ASN A 15 -13.18 22.70 -10.39
C ASN A 15 -14.29 23.71 -10.75
N GLY A 16 -14.13 25.00 -10.44
CA GLY A 16 -15.13 26.04 -10.69
C GLY A 16 -16.27 26.09 -9.66
N GLU A 17 -16.19 25.31 -8.58
CA GLU A 17 -17.21 25.23 -7.54
C GLU A 17 -17.15 26.46 -6.59
N LYS A 18 -18.30 27.01 -6.19
CA LYS A 18 -18.36 28.21 -5.35
C LYS A 18 -18.30 27.87 -3.86
N VAL A 19 -17.30 28.39 -3.15
CA VAL A 19 -17.20 28.29 -1.70
C VAL A 19 -17.93 29.47 -1.05
N SER A 20 -18.82 29.18 -0.12
CA SER A 20 -19.60 30.14 0.63
C SER A 20 -19.81 29.72 2.08
N HIS A 21 -20.28 30.67 2.92
CA HIS A 21 -20.59 30.39 4.34
C HIS A 21 -19.45 29.77 5.13
N GLY A 22 -18.19 30.06 4.75
CA GLY A 22 -17.03 29.66 5.52
C GLY A 22 -16.97 30.43 6.84
N HIS A 23 -16.96 29.71 7.98
CA HIS A 23 -16.90 30.30 9.30
C HIS A 23 -16.40 29.30 10.34
N ALA A 24 -15.84 29.83 11.43
CA ALA A 24 -15.55 29.09 12.64
C ALA A 24 -16.72 29.18 13.64
N PHE A 25 -16.95 28.07 14.36
CA PHE A 25 -17.96 28.03 15.42
C PHE A 25 -17.48 27.17 16.60
N GLN A 26 -17.96 27.48 17.79
CA GLN A 26 -17.65 26.75 19.01
C GLN A 26 -18.54 25.52 19.15
N SER A 27 -17.98 24.42 19.65
CA SER A 27 -18.75 23.22 19.95
C SER A 27 -19.76 23.47 21.08
N THR A 28 -20.96 22.94 20.93
CA THR A 28 -21.97 22.95 22.00
C THR A 28 -21.77 21.85 23.04
N ILE A 29 -20.95 20.83 22.72
CA ILE A 29 -20.68 19.68 23.60
C ILE A 29 -19.43 19.95 24.44
N ASN A 30 -18.35 20.44 23.80
CA ASN A 30 -17.11 20.80 24.48
C ASN A 30 -16.75 22.25 24.11
N LEU A 31 -16.98 23.17 24.99
CA LEU A 31 -16.76 24.60 24.77
C LEU A 31 -15.29 24.98 24.50
N ALA A 32 -14.33 24.09 24.79
CA ALA A 32 -12.94 24.30 24.43
C ALA A 32 -12.65 24.04 22.94
N ASP A 33 -13.55 23.32 22.25
CA ASP A 33 -13.35 22.91 20.87
C ASP A 33 -14.03 23.88 19.89
N TRP A 34 -13.25 24.28 18.90
CA TRP A 34 -13.72 25.09 17.78
C TRP A 34 -13.61 24.31 16.48
N TYR A 35 -14.53 24.56 15.56
CA TYR A 35 -14.61 23.88 14.29
C TYR A 35 -14.74 24.89 13.16
N PHE A 36 -14.11 24.59 12.03
CA PHE A 36 -14.28 25.32 10.79
C PHE A 36 -15.15 24.51 9.83
N THR A 37 -16.03 25.19 9.12
CA THR A 37 -16.88 24.62 8.07
C THR A 37 -17.16 25.64 6.98
N ALA A 38 -17.62 25.17 5.81
CA ALA A 38 -18.04 25.99 4.67
C ALA A 38 -19.06 25.23 3.83
N LYS A 39 -19.59 25.86 2.80
CA LYS A 39 -20.39 25.22 1.75
C LYS A 39 -19.66 25.30 0.42
N ILE A 40 -19.69 24.18 -0.34
CA ILE A 40 -19.26 24.14 -1.73
C ILE A 40 -20.51 23.88 -2.58
N ASP A 41 -20.83 24.79 -3.51
CA ASP A 41 -22.06 24.78 -4.32
C ASP A 41 -23.30 24.48 -3.50
N GLY A 42 -23.40 25.13 -2.31
CA GLY A 42 -24.52 24.97 -1.39
C GLY A 42 -24.47 23.72 -0.50
N VAL A 43 -23.60 22.76 -0.76
CA VAL A 43 -23.44 21.55 0.05
C VAL A 43 -22.56 21.83 1.27
N GLN A 44 -23.10 21.55 2.47
CA GLN A 44 -22.38 21.75 3.73
C GLN A 44 -21.24 20.76 3.89
N LEU A 45 -20.03 21.25 4.15
CA LEU A 45 -18.89 20.42 4.51
C LEU A 45 -18.97 19.93 5.94
N LYS A 46 -18.50 18.71 6.20
CA LYS A 46 -18.37 18.18 7.55
C LYS A 46 -17.38 19.02 8.35
N PRO A 47 -17.75 19.58 9.49
CA PRO A 47 -16.86 20.43 10.28
C PRO A 47 -15.54 19.74 10.64
N GLN A 48 -14.45 20.50 10.59
CA GLN A 48 -13.12 20.07 11.02
C GLN A 48 -12.72 20.83 12.28
N LYS A 49 -12.17 20.11 13.26
CA LYS A 49 -11.67 20.72 14.49
C LYS A 49 -10.50 21.64 14.16
N MET A 50 -10.54 22.85 14.68
CA MET A 50 -9.51 23.87 14.46
C MET A 50 -8.37 23.72 15.48
N ASP A 51 -7.16 24.01 15.02
CA ASP A 51 -6.04 24.23 15.90
C ASP A 51 -6.16 25.59 16.60
N ALA A 52 -5.68 25.68 17.84
CA ALA A 52 -5.81 26.91 18.64
C ALA A 52 -5.09 28.11 18.01
N ALA A 53 -3.96 27.88 17.33
CA ALA A 53 -3.22 28.92 16.61
C ALA A 53 -4.01 29.49 15.43
N ASP A 54 -4.65 28.61 14.64
CA ASP A 54 -5.47 28.99 13.49
C ASP A 54 -6.73 29.76 13.92
N LEU A 55 -7.35 29.32 15.00
CA LEU A 55 -8.48 30.03 15.59
C LEU A 55 -8.09 31.46 16.02
N ALA A 56 -6.96 31.59 16.72
CA ALA A 56 -6.45 32.89 17.16
C ALA A 56 -6.15 33.81 15.95
N ALA A 57 -5.51 33.30 14.90
CA ALA A 57 -5.22 34.03 13.68
C ALA A 57 -6.52 34.45 12.95
N TYR A 58 -7.50 33.54 12.88
CA TYR A 58 -8.80 33.83 12.26
C TYR A 58 -9.59 34.93 13.03
N GLN A 59 -9.60 34.85 14.37
CA GLN A 59 -10.26 35.84 15.22
C GLN A 59 -9.62 37.25 15.10
N LYS A 60 -8.28 37.28 14.95
CA LYS A 60 -7.55 38.52 14.68
C LYS A 60 -7.63 39.01 13.26
N LYS A 61 -8.32 38.29 12.36
CA LYS A 61 -8.39 38.54 10.91
C LYS A 61 -7.06 38.46 10.17
N GLU A 62 -6.08 37.74 10.76
CA GLU A 62 -4.79 37.43 10.16
C GLU A 62 -4.89 36.22 9.20
N MET A 63 -5.92 35.39 9.34
CA MET A 63 -6.21 34.24 8.49
C MET A 63 -7.61 34.40 7.85
N THR A 64 -7.66 34.18 6.55
CA THR A 64 -8.90 34.32 5.74
C THR A 64 -9.61 32.99 5.54
N VAL A 65 -10.87 33.01 5.10
CA VAL A 65 -11.62 31.79 4.75
C VAL A 65 -10.93 30.96 3.67
N PRO A 66 -10.39 31.53 2.55
CA PRO A 66 -9.60 30.75 1.59
C PRO A 66 -8.43 29.99 2.23
N GLN A 67 -7.63 30.63 3.10
CA GLN A 67 -6.52 30.00 3.78
C GLN A 67 -6.97 28.88 4.73
N LEU A 68 -8.11 29.04 5.42
CA LEU A 68 -8.69 27.97 6.22
C LEU A 68 -9.20 26.81 5.36
N MET A 69 -9.75 27.11 4.16
CA MET A 69 -10.14 26.06 3.21
C MET A 69 -8.91 25.24 2.74
N GLU A 70 -7.81 25.90 2.39
CA GLU A 70 -6.56 25.23 2.01
C GLU A 70 -6.01 24.33 3.13
N ARG A 71 -6.15 24.76 4.38
CA ARG A 71 -5.64 24.03 5.54
C ARG A 71 -6.52 22.85 5.97
N TYR A 72 -7.83 23.04 6.01
CA TYR A 72 -8.76 22.05 6.56
C TYR A 72 -9.45 21.20 5.50
N PHE A 73 -9.50 21.66 4.24
CA PHE A 73 -10.15 20.98 3.13
C PHE A 73 -9.31 20.97 1.84
N PRO A 74 -7.98 20.66 1.90
CA PRO A 74 -7.09 20.80 0.76
C PRO A 74 -7.53 19.95 -0.44
N THR A 75 -8.03 18.74 -0.21
CA THR A 75 -8.50 17.85 -1.28
C THR A 75 -9.75 18.38 -1.99
N LYS A 76 -10.59 19.17 -1.31
CA LYS A 76 -11.77 19.79 -1.91
C LYS A 76 -11.43 20.87 -2.93
N LEU A 77 -10.24 21.46 -2.81
CA LEU A 77 -9.78 22.55 -3.68
C LEU A 77 -8.99 22.05 -4.88
N GLN A 78 -8.48 20.83 -4.83
CA GLN A 78 -7.68 20.23 -5.89
C GLN A 78 -8.54 19.82 -7.10
N PRO A 79 -7.96 19.79 -8.32
CA PRO A 79 -8.64 19.27 -9.50
C PRO A 79 -9.07 17.81 -9.29
N LYS A 80 -10.31 17.50 -9.66
CA LYS A 80 -10.79 16.13 -9.67
C LYS A 80 -10.23 15.38 -10.87
N VAL A 81 -9.88 14.12 -10.69
CA VAL A 81 -9.53 13.24 -11.82
C VAL A 81 -10.78 12.99 -12.66
N SER A 82 -10.59 12.76 -13.96
CA SER A 82 -11.72 12.49 -14.86
C SER A 82 -12.48 11.23 -14.45
N GLU A 83 -13.77 11.18 -14.76
CA GLU A 83 -14.56 9.96 -14.52
C GLU A 83 -13.99 8.75 -15.26
N GLU A 84 -13.43 8.96 -16.43
CA GLU A 84 -12.78 7.92 -17.22
C GLU A 84 -11.58 7.34 -16.49
N ALA A 85 -10.67 8.18 -15.95
CA ALA A 85 -9.52 7.74 -15.16
C ALA A 85 -9.94 6.97 -13.89
N PHE A 86 -11.13 7.27 -13.34
CA PHE A 86 -11.68 6.54 -12.21
C PHE A 86 -12.29 5.18 -12.60
N ARG A 87 -12.79 5.04 -13.83
CA ARG A 87 -13.46 3.83 -14.36
C ARG A 87 -12.53 2.90 -15.14
N MET A 88 -11.43 3.41 -15.66
CA MET A 88 -10.46 2.61 -16.45
C MET A 88 -9.91 1.43 -15.65
N PRO A 89 -9.47 0.36 -16.35
CA PRO A 89 -8.74 -0.71 -15.70
C PRO A 89 -7.57 -0.12 -14.90
N LYS A 90 -7.57 -0.37 -13.61
CA LYS A 90 -6.57 0.16 -12.70
C LYS A 90 -5.26 -0.55 -12.99
N THR A 91 -4.25 0.21 -13.33
CA THR A 91 -2.90 -0.29 -13.57
C THR A 91 -1.90 0.43 -12.70
N ILE A 92 -0.76 -0.18 -12.51
CA ILE A 92 0.38 0.37 -11.82
C ILE A 92 1.63 0.00 -12.60
N ALA A 93 2.59 0.93 -12.65
CA ALA A 93 3.86 0.66 -13.31
C ALA A 93 4.62 -0.47 -12.59
N GLY A 94 5.08 -1.44 -13.34
CA GLY A 94 5.93 -2.52 -12.86
C GLY A 94 7.29 -2.52 -13.59
N PRO A 95 8.27 -3.28 -13.12
CA PRO A 95 9.61 -3.31 -13.73
C PRO A 95 9.62 -3.95 -15.14
N GLU A 96 8.64 -4.77 -15.48
CA GLU A 96 8.52 -5.44 -16.78
C GLU A 96 7.30 -4.95 -17.60
N GLY A 97 6.68 -3.84 -17.15
CA GLY A 97 5.49 -3.26 -17.77
C GLY A 97 4.34 -3.08 -16.78
N ASP A 98 3.23 -2.58 -17.28
CA ASP A 98 2.07 -2.27 -16.44
C ASP A 98 1.43 -3.52 -15.82
N ILE A 99 1.25 -3.50 -14.52
CA ILE A 99 0.56 -4.54 -13.75
C ILE A 99 -0.91 -4.19 -13.66
N LYS A 100 -1.78 -5.06 -14.18
CA LYS A 100 -3.24 -4.89 -14.09
C LYS A 100 -3.73 -5.17 -12.67
N VAL A 101 -4.51 -4.25 -12.12
CA VAL A 101 -5.20 -4.43 -10.84
C VAL A 101 -6.60 -4.97 -11.11
N GLU A 102 -6.89 -6.17 -10.62
CA GLU A 102 -8.18 -6.82 -10.79
C GLU A 102 -9.24 -6.27 -9.85
N LYS A 103 -8.82 -5.90 -8.64
CA LYS A 103 -9.73 -5.39 -7.61
C LYS A 103 -9.06 -4.31 -6.78
N PHE A 104 -9.79 -3.23 -6.53
CA PHE A 104 -9.43 -2.19 -5.59
C PHE A 104 -10.65 -1.78 -4.79
N ASN A 105 -10.54 -1.83 -3.47
CA ASN A 105 -11.62 -1.47 -2.55
C ASN A 105 -11.08 -0.65 -1.38
N VAL A 106 -12.00 0.15 -0.82
CA VAL A 106 -11.81 0.80 0.48
C VAL A 106 -12.80 0.17 1.45
N TYR A 107 -12.33 -0.29 2.60
CA TYR A 107 -13.18 -0.88 3.63
C TYR A 107 -12.73 -0.47 5.02
N LYS A 108 -13.63 -0.57 5.99
CA LYS A 108 -13.31 -0.37 7.39
C LYS A 108 -13.06 -1.73 8.04
N GLU A 109 -11.93 -1.86 8.76
CA GLU A 109 -11.65 -3.09 9.51
C GLU A 109 -12.68 -3.26 10.64
N LYS A 110 -13.36 -4.40 10.65
CA LYS A 110 -14.43 -4.72 11.59
C LYS A 110 -14.04 -5.81 12.60
N ASP A 111 -12.91 -6.46 12.40
CA ASP A 111 -12.42 -7.49 13.30
C ASP A 111 -11.76 -6.84 14.51
N GLU A 112 -12.42 -6.96 15.67
CA GLU A 112 -11.97 -6.37 16.95
C GLU A 112 -10.65 -6.94 17.47
N GLN A 113 -10.27 -8.13 17.02
CA GLN A 113 -9.02 -8.78 17.41
C GLN A 113 -7.82 -8.22 16.66
N ARG A 114 -8.03 -7.41 15.63
CA ARG A 114 -6.94 -6.83 14.83
C ARG A 114 -6.48 -5.49 15.39
N PRO A 115 -5.16 -5.20 15.35
CA PRO A 115 -4.60 -3.94 15.84
C PRO A 115 -5.06 -2.71 15.05
N ASP A 116 -5.61 -2.91 13.87
CA ASP A 116 -6.15 -1.89 12.98
C ASP A 116 -7.69 -1.84 12.97
N TYR A 117 -8.34 -2.44 13.99
CA TYR A 117 -9.79 -2.35 14.18
C TYR A 117 -10.30 -0.91 14.10
N GLY A 118 -11.39 -0.73 13.38
CA GLY A 118 -12.01 0.58 13.18
C GLY A 118 -11.32 1.50 12.19
N LYS A 119 -10.12 1.18 11.70
CA LYS A 119 -9.41 1.96 10.68
C LYS A 119 -9.90 1.61 9.27
N TYR A 120 -9.84 2.60 8.38
CA TYR A 120 -10.05 2.35 6.95
C TYR A 120 -8.79 1.77 6.32
N LYS A 121 -8.99 0.86 5.37
CA LYS A 121 -7.93 0.18 4.63
C LYS A 121 -8.20 0.23 3.14
N PHE A 122 -7.14 0.38 2.36
CA PHE A 122 -7.13 0.05 0.95
C PHE A 122 -6.84 -1.43 0.77
N TYR A 123 -7.51 -2.05 -0.17
CA TYR A 123 -7.26 -3.41 -0.61
C TYR A 123 -7.08 -3.43 -2.13
N ALA A 124 -6.03 -4.08 -2.59
CA ALA A 124 -5.79 -4.31 -4.01
C ALA A 124 -5.49 -5.80 -4.27
N GLN A 125 -5.97 -6.31 -5.41
CA GLN A 125 -5.68 -7.64 -5.92
C GLN A 125 -5.14 -7.55 -7.35
N MET A 126 -4.01 -8.21 -7.59
CA MET A 126 -3.32 -8.29 -8.86
C MET A 126 -2.95 -9.75 -9.10
N GLY A 127 -3.75 -10.44 -9.93
CA GLY A 127 -3.67 -11.89 -10.04
C GLY A 127 -3.82 -12.55 -8.67
N ASP A 128 -2.90 -13.43 -8.31
CA ASP A 128 -2.90 -14.11 -7.00
C ASP A 128 -2.40 -13.23 -5.85
N THR A 129 -1.86 -12.04 -6.13
CA THR A 129 -1.34 -11.16 -5.11
C THR A 129 -2.45 -10.33 -4.49
N LYS A 130 -2.62 -10.46 -3.17
CA LYS A 130 -3.58 -9.70 -2.37
C LYS A 130 -2.82 -8.83 -1.38
N MET A 131 -3.11 -7.54 -1.37
CA MET A 131 -2.47 -6.56 -0.48
C MET A 131 -3.49 -5.71 0.22
N SER A 132 -3.19 -5.33 1.46
CA SER A 132 -3.95 -4.31 2.18
C SER A 132 -3.01 -3.40 2.95
N ALA A 133 -3.42 -2.15 3.09
CA ALA A 133 -2.71 -1.14 3.87
C ALA A 133 -3.73 -0.26 4.61
N VAL A 134 -3.37 0.20 5.82
CA VAL A 134 -4.18 1.20 6.52
C VAL A 134 -4.10 2.51 5.73
N ALA A 135 -5.27 3.03 5.37
CA ALA A 135 -5.35 4.26 4.61
C ALA A 135 -5.07 5.47 5.52
N SER A 136 -4.23 6.39 5.06
CA SER A 136 -4.08 7.68 5.71
C SER A 136 -5.38 8.50 5.56
N ARG A 137 -5.58 9.47 6.45
CA ARG A 137 -6.73 10.38 6.33
C ARG A 137 -6.69 11.19 5.02
N GLU A 138 -5.49 11.59 4.62
CA GLU A 138 -5.26 12.33 3.38
C GLU A 138 -5.65 11.49 2.15
N ASP A 139 -5.19 10.23 2.07
CA ASP A 139 -5.51 9.34 0.96
C ASP A 139 -7.00 8.98 0.90
N LEU A 140 -7.64 8.81 2.05
CA LEU A 140 -9.10 8.61 2.11
C LEU A 140 -9.85 9.81 1.55
N ASN A 141 -9.46 11.02 1.96
CA ASN A 141 -10.05 12.24 1.45
C ASN A 141 -9.82 12.36 -0.06
N ALA A 142 -8.58 12.11 -0.53
CA ALA A 142 -8.25 12.14 -1.95
C ALA A 142 -9.08 11.13 -2.77
N TYR A 143 -9.33 9.95 -2.23
CA TYR A 143 -10.21 8.95 -2.86
C TYR A 143 -11.66 9.40 -2.94
N PHE A 144 -12.26 9.83 -1.80
CA PHE A 144 -13.66 10.24 -1.75
C PHE A 144 -13.92 11.54 -2.49
N ASP A 145 -12.96 12.47 -2.51
CA ASP A 145 -13.03 13.72 -3.25
C ASP A 145 -12.65 13.58 -4.72
N ARG A 146 -12.21 12.37 -5.12
CA ARG A 146 -11.76 12.03 -6.48
C ARG A 146 -10.61 12.91 -6.98
N THR A 147 -9.72 13.32 -6.12
CA THR A 147 -8.51 14.08 -6.48
C THR A 147 -7.32 13.17 -6.79
N MET A 148 -7.41 11.89 -6.43
CA MET A 148 -6.49 10.84 -6.86
C MET A 148 -7.27 9.67 -7.46
N SER A 149 -6.75 9.11 -8.55
CA SER A 149 -7.31 7.90 -9.15
C SER A 149 -6.98 6.66 -8.29
N PRO A 150 -7.77 5.58 -8.42
CA PRO A 150 -7.41 4.30 -7.80
C PRO A 150 -6.01 3.81 -8.18
N SER A 151 -5.55 4.03 -9.41
CA SER A 151 -4.20 3.65 -9.84
C SER A 151 -3.11 4.42 -9.08
N GLN A 152 -3.28 5.74 -8.91
CA GLN A 152 -2.35 6.57 -8.13
C GLN A 152 -2.33 6.16 -6.65
N LEU A 153 -3.49 5.82 -6.07
CA LEU A 153 -3.57 5.36 -4.69
C LEU A 153 -2.94 3.97 -4.50
N ILE A 154 -3.06 3.08 -5.49
CA ILE A 154 -2.40 1.78 -5.48
C ILE A 154 -0.89 1.96 -5.56
N GLU A 155 -0.40 2.79 -6.50
CA GLU A 155 1.02 3.09 -6.63
C GLU A 155 1.60 3.66 -5.32
N LYS A 156 0.93 4.67 -4.75
CA LYS A 156 1.35 5.30 -3.50
C LYS A 156 1.42 4.33 -2.32
N ASN A 157 0.43 3.43 -2.18
CA ASN A 157 0.29 2.58 -0.99
C ASN A 157 0.91 1.19 -1.14
N PHE A 158 1.10 0.71 -2.37
CA PHE A 158 1.54 -0.66 -2.66
C PHE A 158 2.71 -0.76 -3.65
N GLY A 159 3.04 0.32 -4.38
CA GLY A 159 4.01 0.30 -5.47
C GLY A 159 5.35 -0.28 -5.03
N GLU A 160 5.94 0.22 -3.94
CA GLU A 160 7.21 -0.29 -3.40
C GLU A 160 7.17 -1.81 -3.14
N ARG A 161 6.10 -2.31 -2.52
CA ARG A 161 5.95 -3.75 -2.23
C ARG A 161 5.80 -4.59 -3.50
N LEU A 162 5.16 -4.05 -4.52
CA LEU A 162 4.99 -4.73 -5.81
C LEU A 162 6.30 -4.80 -6.58
N HIS A 163 7.07 -3.71 -6.61
CA HIS A 163 8.40 -3.68 -7.20
C HIS A 163 9.35 -4.65 -6.49
N LEU A 164 9.32 -4.72 -5.16
CA LEU A 164 10.08 -5.70 -4.39
C LEU A 164 9.65 -7.13 -4.70
N LYS A 165 8.34 -7.39 -4.83
CA LYS A 165 7.84 -8.73 -5.13
C LYS A 165 8.28 -9.19 -6.52
N SER A 166 8.14 -8.36 -7.55
CA SER A 166 8.54 -8.71 -8.91
C SER A 166 10.04 -8.97 -9.03
N ALA A 167 10.88 -8.33 -8.21
CA ALA A 167 12.31 -8.59 -8.17
C ALA A 167 12.66 -10.03 -7.77
N TYR A 168 11.75 -10.75 -7.09
CA TYR A 168 11.95 -12.15 -6.70
C TYR A 168 11.30 -13.16 -7.67
N GLU A 169 10.43 -12.75 -8.57
CA GLU A 169 9.73 -13.66 -9.51
C GLU A 169 10.67 -14.42 -10.44
N LYS A 170 11.82 -13.84 -10.76
CA LYS A 170 12.87 -14.48 -11.56
C LYS A 170 13.56 -15.64 -10.87
N TYR A 171 13.45 -15.75 -9.54
CA TYR A 171 14.09 -16.83 -8.78
C TYR A 171 13.11 -18.00 -8.64
N GLN A 172 13.37 -19.07 -9.38
CA GLN A 172 12.58 -20.29 -9.37
C GLN A 172 13.48 -21.49 -9.09
N LEU A 173 12.98 -22.44 -8.30
CA LEU A 173 13.65 -23.71 -8.09
C LEU A 173 13.68 -24.50 -9.41
N PRO A 174 14.70 -25.35 -9.62
CA PRO A 174 14.73 -26.25 -10.78
C PRO A 174 13.49 -27.15 -10.82
N GLU A 175 13.08 -27.52 -12.02
CA GLU A 175 11.94 -28.39 -12.24
C GLU A 175 12.10 -29.73 -11.50
N GLY A 176 11.01 -30.24 -10.90
CA GLY A 176 11.00 -31.49 -10.15
C GLY A 176 11.60 -31.44 -8.74
N VAL A 177 11.92 -30.24 -8.24
CA VAL A 177 12.39 -30.04 -6.85
C VAL A 177 11.20 -29.73 -5.94
N ASP A 178 11.00 -30.55 -4.88
CA ASP A 178 9.93 -30.30 -3.89
C ASP A 178 10.34 -29.15 -2.96
N PRO A 179 9.60 -28.04 -2.96
CA PRO A 179 9.90 -26.86 -2.14
C PRO A 179 9.75 -27.11 -0.62
N LYS A 180 9.08 -28.18 -0.21
CA LYS A 180 8.89 -28.53 1.21
C LYS A 180 10.21 -28.74 1.96
N GLY A 181 11.28 -29.07 1.24
CA GLY A 181 12.62 -29.23 1.82
C GLY A 181 13.31 -27.93 2.21
N VAL A 182 12.79 -26.78 1.78
CA VAL A 182 13.40 -25.47 2.08
C VAL A 182 13.25 -25.10 3.54
N ARG A 183 14.37 -24.78 4.18
CA ARG A 183 14.43 -24.30 5.56
C ARG A 183 15.13 -22.95 5.61
N VAL A 184 14.45 -21.95 6.20
CA VAL A 184 15.05 -20.67 6.54
C VAL A 184 14.96 -20.51 8.05
N ALA A 185 16.11 -20.48 8.70
CA ALA A 185 16.21 -20.40 10.15
C ALA A 185 17.29 -19.42 10.57
N LYS A 186 17.11 -18.83 11.75
CA LYS A 186 18.13 -18.01 12.39
C LYS A 186 19.17 -18.92 13.04
N ASP A 187 20.42 -18.72 12.72
CA ASP A 187 21.53 -19.39 13.39
C ASP A 187 21.82 -18.66 14.71
N HIS A 188 21.75 -19.38 15.82
CA HIS A 188 21.95 -18.82 17.15
C HIS A 188 23.42 -18.49 17.45
N ALA A 189 24.36 -19.07 16.72
CA ALA A 189 25.79 -18.84 16.95
C ALA A 189 26.23 -17.45 16.44
N ASP A 190 25.75 -17.03 15.29
CA ASP A 190 26.11 -15.75 14.67
C ASP A 190 24.95 -14.77 14.53
N ASN A 191 23.75 -15.15 15.01
CA ASN A 191 22.52 -14.36 14.97
C ASN A 191 22.04 -13.97 13.56
N LYS A 192 22.47 -14.75 12.54
CA LYS A 192 22.15 -14.49 11.13
C LYS A 192 21.10 -15.43 10.59
N TRP A 193 20.34 -14.97 9.63
CA TRP A 193 19.40 -15.83 8.91
C TRP A 193 20.13 -16.64 7.85
N LYS A 194 19.85 -17.94 7.81
CA LYS A 194 20.44 -18.87 6.84
C LYS A 194 19.35 -19.67 6.14
N VAL A 195 19.59 -19.96 4.85
CA VAL A 195 18.76 -20.85 4.02
C VAL A 195 19.50 -22.13 3.72
N SER A 196 18.79 -23.25 3.71
CA SER A 196 19.26 -24.56 3.27
C SER A 196 18.09 -25.37 2.72
N MET A 197 18.41 -26.45 2.00
CA MET A 197 17.40 -27.33 1.43
C MET A 197 17.75 -28.78 1.66
N ASP A 198 16.77 -29.59 2.08
CA ASP A 198 16.83 -31.02 2.20
C ASP A 198 16.06 -31.67 1.05
N MET A 199 16.73 -32.35 0.13
CA MET A 199 16.11 -32.98 -1.04
C MET A 199 16.02 -34.52 -0.88
N GLY A 200 16.00 -34.99 0.36
CA GLY A 200 15.90 -36.44 0.68
C GLY A 200 17.07 -37.21 0.17
N ASP A 201 16.83 -38.25 -0.64
CA ASP A 201 17.81 -39.13 -1.25
C ASP A 201 18.78 -38.42 -2.23
N LYS A 202 18.39 -37.29 -2.75
CA LYS A 202 19.19 -36.43 -3.63
C LYS A 202 20.26 -35.63 -2.85
N GLY A 203 20.15 -35.54 -1.52
CA GLY A 203 21.11 -34.86 -0.66
C GLY A 203 20.60 -33.59 -0.02
N LYS A 204 21.52 -32.88 0.65
CA LYS A 204 21.25 -31.62 1.33
C LYS A 204 22.21 -30.54 0.88
N THR A 205 21.73 -29.32 0.76
CA THR A 205 22.59 -28.15 0.51
C THR A 205 23.30 -27.72 1.80
N ASN A 206 24.38 -26.98 1.65
CA ASN A 206 24.96 -26.23 2.75
C ASN A 206 23.98 -25.13 3.24
N ARG A 207 24.29 -24.57 4.41
CA ARG A 207 23.58 -23.40 4.93
C ARG A 207 24.23 -22.13 4.38
N HIS A 208 23.46 -21.31 3.66
CA HIS A 208 23.90 -20.03 3.12
C HIS A 208 23.28 -18.89 3.90
N GLU A 209 24.09 -17.89 4.27
CA GLU A 209 23.60 -16.67 4.87
C GLU A 209 22.76 -15.89 3.85
N ILE A 210 21.59 -15.38 4.27
CA ILE A 210 20.76 -14.48 3.46
C ILE A 210 20.99 -13.03 3.89
N SER A 211 20.93 -12.12 2.93
CA SER A 211 21.08 -10.69 3.20
C SER A 211 19.98 -10.16 4.13
N PHE A 212 20.23 -9.03 4.79
CA PHE A 212 19.21 -8.36 5.61
C PHE A 212 17.96 -8.04 4.81
N ASP A 213 18.12 -7.53 3.57
CA ASP A 213 17.01 -7.14 2.69
C ASP A 213 16.16 -8.36 2.27
N ASP A 214 16.80 -9.50 1.99
CA ASP A 214 16.10 -10.74 1.69
C ASP A 214 15.36 -11.27 2.91
N GLY A 215 15.96 -11.19 4.09
CA GLY A 215 15.32 -11.53 5.36
C GLY A 215 14.12 -10.61 5.64
N TYR A 216 14.25 -9.31 5.41
CA TYR A 216 13.16 -8.34 5.52
C TYR A 216 12.02 -8.65 4.54
N SER A 217 12.36 -8.89 3.27
CA SER A 217 11.41 -9.25 2.21
C SER A 217 10.64 -10.53 2.54
N LEU A 218 11.30 -11.55 3.10
CA LEU A 218 10.67 -12.81 3.48
C LEU A 218 9.77 -12.68 4.73
N PHE A 219 10.30 -12.08 5.81
CA PHE A 219 9.65 -12.17 7.12
C PHE A 219 8.75 -10.96 7.44
N LYS A 220 9.09 -9.77 6.95
CA LYS A 220 8.39 -8.52 7.25
C LYS A 220 7.52 -8.05 6.10
N ALA A 221 8.12 -7.73 4.96
CA ALA A 221 7.39 -7.21 3.81
C ALA A 221 6.50 -8.25 3.12
N LYS A 222 6.84 -9.57 3.26
CA LYS A 222 6.13 -10.68 2.60
C LYS A 222 6.14 -10.57 1.06
N THR A 223 7.21 -10.02 0.51
CA THR A 223 7.42 -9.83 -0.93
C THR A 223 8.25 -10.94 -1.57
N ALA A 224 8.87 -11.79 -0.76
CA ALA A 224 9.58 -13.01 -1.19
C ALA A 224 9.00 -14.25 -0.51
N THR A 225 9.04 -15.39 -1.21
CA THR A 225 8.73 -16.71 -0.64
C THR A 225 10.02 -17.43 -0.20
N ARG A 226 9.88 -18.47 0.63
CA ARG A 226 11.04 -19.32 1.00
C ARG A 226 11.68 -19.97 -0.21
N GLU A 227 10.87 -20.39 -1.17
CA GLU A 227 11.29 -21.02 -2.43
C GLU A 227 12.11 -20.06 -3.28
N GLN A 228 11.67 -18.81 -3.42
CA GLN A 228 12.39 -17.78 -4.14
C GLN A 228 13.74 -17.45 -3.47
N ILE A 229 13.78 -17.38 -2.14
CA ILE A 229 15.04 -17.21 -1.40
C ILE A 229 15.97 -18.42 -1.61
N ALA A 230 15.44 -19.64 -1.52
CA ALA A 230 16.23 -20.85 -1.80
C ALA A 230 16.78 -20.83 -3.23
N ALA A 231 15.94 -20.53 -4.22
CA ALA A 231 16.36 -20.42 -5.61
C ALA A 231 17.46 -19.37 -5.80
N LYS A 232 17.35 -18.20 -5.15
CA LYS A 232 18.37 -17.15 -5.23
C LYS A 232 19.74 -17.59 -4.73
N TYR A 233 19.78 -18.35 -3.64
CA TYR A 233 21.04 -18.68 -2.96
C TYR A 233 21.56 -20.08 -3.24
N LEU A 234 20.68 -21.03 -3.61
CA LEU A 234 21.01 -22.46 -3.63
C LEU A 234 20.92 -23.11 -5.01
N ASN A 235 20.43 -22.43 -6.07
CA ASN A 235 20.17 -23.05 -7.36
C ASN A 235 21.38 -23.79 -7.95
N THR A 236 22.56 -23.22 -7.84
CA THR A 236 23.80 -23.88 -8.34
C THR A 236 24.07 -25.17 -7.61
N GLU A 237 23.94 -25.19 -6.29
CA GLU A 237 24.20 -26.38 -5.47
C GLU A 237 23.10 -27.42 -5.66
N ILE A 238 21.84 -27.02 -5.73
CA ILE A 238 20.71 -27.90 -6.04
C ILE A 238 20.90 -28.59 -7.38
N THR A 239 21.25 -27.83 -8.42
CA THR A 239 21.51 -28.39 -9.76
C THR A 239 22.67 -29.40 -9.74
N GLY A 240 23.73 -29.11 -8.99
CA GLY A 240 24.86 -30.02 -8.80
C GLY A 240 24.45 -31.34 -8.13
N LEU A 241 23.61 -31.26 -7.09
CA LEU A 241 23.11 -32.46 -6.38
C LEU A 241 22.18 -33.30 -7.27
N LEU A 242 21.33 -32.66 -8.07
CA LEU A 242 20.48 -33.36 -9.05
C LEU A 242 21.33 -34.12 -10.09
N ALA A 243 22.34 -33.48 -10.66
CA ALA A 243 23.25 -34.11 -11.64
C ALA A 243 24.00 -35.29 -11.04
N ALA A 244 24.52 -35.13 -9.83
CA ALA A 244 25.23 -36.22 -9.13
C ALA A 244 24.30 -37.41 -8.82
N HIS A 245 23.07 -37.17 -8.47
CA HIS A 245 22.06 -38.22 -8.23
C HIS A 245 21.73 -38.97 -9.52
N SER A 246 21.49 -38.25 -10.65
CA SER A 246 21.25 -38.88 -11.95
C SER A 246 22.39 -39.79 -12.41
N MET A 247 23.64 -39.34 -12.28
CA MET A 247 24.81 -40.14 -12.62
C MET A 247 24.96 -41.45 -11.75
N LYS A 248 24.56 -41.38 -10.47
CA LYS A 248 24.51 -42.55 -9.60
C LYS A 248 23.49 -43.59 -10.04
N GLN A 249 22.30 -43.11 -10.46
CA GLN A 249 21.23 -43.98 -10.96
C GLN A 249 21.60 -44.68 -12.24
N GLU A 250 22.24 -43.98 -13.20
CA GLU A 250 22.73 -44.56 -14.45
C GLU A 250 23.80 -45.64 -14.21
N LYS A 251 24.74 -45.37 -13.31
CA LYS A 251 25.76 -46.37 -12.96
C LYS A 251 25.14 -47.62 -12.31
N THR A 252 24.13 -47.43 -11.46
CA THR A 252 23.45 -48.57 -10.80
C THR A 252 22.63 -49.38 -11.78
N ALA A 253 22.04 -48.74 -12.82
CA ALA A 253 21.28 -49.39 -13.87
C ALA A 253 22.22 -50.21 -14.79
N SER A 254 23.39 -49.66 -15.16
CA SER A 254 24.39 -50.34 -16.01
C SER A 254 25.06 -51.54 -15.35
N LEU A 255 25.12 -51.60 -14.01
CA LEU A 255 25.68 -52.73 -13.26
C LEU A 255 24.70 -53.89 -13.06
N LYS A 256 23.42 -53.70 -13.40
CA LYS A 256 22.35 -54.70 -13.30
C LYS A 256 22.02 -55.38 -14.64
N MET A 257 22.63 -54.97 -15.70
CA MET A 257 22.58 -55.59 -17.03
C MET A 257 23.79 -56.53 -17.20
#